data_3b0f3483bd84b5605b526518036a66f1
#
_entry.id   3b0f3483bd84b5605b526518036a66f1
#
_cell.length_a   1.000
_cell.length_b   1.000
_cell.length_c   1.000
_cell.angle_alpha   90.00
_cell.angle_beta   90.00
_cell.angle_gamma   90.00
#
_symmetry.space_group_name_H-M   'P 1'
#
loop_
_entity.id
_entity.type
_entity.pdbx_description
1 polymer ?
#
loop_
_entity_poly.entity_id
_entity_poly.type
_entity_poly.pdbx_seq_one_letter_code
_entity_poly.pdbx_strand_id
1 'polypeptide(L)'
;MKKLVFLLSVLLVVAVTFVSCLSDDDEPKDRIEQVTLYVSSETGTYSPFAFDVGPREGMLIREKGHSDWICVGFDQITGFTYEKGNEYELLVKKTTLANPPQDAENVEYSLIRIVFQTKK
;
A
#
# COMPACT_ATOMS: atom_id res chain seq x y z
N MET A 1 31.32 -45.55 0.04
CA MET A 1 32.19 -44.38 0.04
C MET A 1 31.94 -43.43 -1.08
N LYS A 2 31.75 -43.91 -2.32
CA LYS A 2 31.47 -43.01 -3.43
C LYS A 2 30.11 -42.26 -3.32
N LYS A 3 29.14 -42.87 -2.65
CA LYS A 3 27.84 -42.26 -2.43
C LYS A 3 27.87 -41.08 -1.47
N LEU A 4 28.76 -41.08 -0.53
CA LEU A 4 28.93 -39.99 0.45
C LEU A 4 29.49 -38.73 -0.21
N VAL A 5 30.41 -38.91 -1.16
CA VAL A 5 30.98 -37.78 -1.88
C VAL A 5 29.94 -37.10 -2.76
N PHE A 6 29.04 -37.86 -3.31
CA PHE A 6 27.93 -37.33 -4.13
C PHE A 6 26.98 -36.49 -3.33
N LEU A 7 26.62 -36.92 -2.12
CA LEU A 7 25.74 -36.20 -1.23
C LEU A 7 26.31 -34.86 -0.79
N LEU A 8 27.60 -34.84 -0.52
CA LEU A 8 28.30 -33.61 -0.16
C LEU A 8 28.35 -32.60 -1.30
N SER A 9 28.49 -33.09 -2.51
CA SER A 9 28.52 -32.25 -3.69
C SER A 9 27.17 -31.56 -3.95
N VAL A 10 26.09 -32.29 -3.75
CA VAL A 10 24.73 -31.74 -3.94
C VAL A 10 24.40 -30.69 -2.87
N LEU A 11 24.85 -30.92 -1.65
CA LEU A 11 24.62 -29.95 -0.57
C LEU A 11 25.36 -28.63 -0.82
N LEU A 12 26.49 -28.69 -1.42
CA LEU A 12 27.29 -27.49 -1.70
C LEU A 12 26.61 -26.61 -2.75
N VAL A 13 25.99 -27.23 -3.76
CA VAL A 13 25.30 -26.49 -4.83
C VAL A 13 24.07 -25.76 -4.31
N VAL A 14 23.36 -26.36 -3.37
CA VAL A 14 22.17 -25.73 -2.78
C VAL A 14 22.54 -24.50 -1.95
N ALA A 15 23.68 -24.55 -1.26
CA ALA A 15 24.12 -23.40 -0.44
C ALA A 15 24.46 -22.17 -1.29
N VAL A 16 24.98 -22.37 -2.49
CA VAL A 16 25.37 -21.27 -3.37
C VAL A 16 24.16 -20.53 -3.91
N THR A 17 23.04 -21.23 -4.13
CA THR A 17 21.84 -20.59 -4.65
C THR A 17 21.19 -19.60 -3.69
N PHE A 18 21.32 -19.80 -2.40
CA PHE A 18 20.78 -18.86 -1.41
C PHE A 18 21.55 -17.55 -1.34
N VAL A 19 22.84 -17.57 -1.60
CA VAL A 19 23.67 -16.36 -1.51
C VAL A 19 23.35 -15.39 -2.65
N SER A 20 23.00 -15.89 -3.83
CA SER A 20 22.71 -15.03 -4.96
C SER A 20 21.40 -14.25 -4.82
N CYS A 21 20.46 -14.70 -3.99
CA CYS A 21 19.21 -13.98 -3.75
C CYS A 21 19.39 -12.77 -2.84
N LEU A 22 20.45 -12.69 -2.07
CA LEU A 22 20.69 -11.60 -1.14
C LEU A 22 21.37 -10.40 -1.78
N SER A 23 21.93 -10.56 -2.96
CA SER A 23 22.67 -9.49 -3.62
C SER A 23 21.77 -8.47 -4.32
N ASP A 24 20.44 -8.72 -4.40
CA ASP A 24 19.49 -7.83 -5.05
C ASP A 24 18.91 -6.77 -4.12
N ASP A 25 19.32 -6.76 -2.85
CA ASP A 25 18.73 -5.86 -1.85
C ASP A 25 19.32 -4.45 -1.83
N ASP A 26 20.30 -4.16 -2.67
CA ASP A 26 20.99 -2.87 -2.67
C ASP A 26 20.27 -1.76 -3.44
N GLU A 27 19.23 -2.09 -4.21
CA GLU A 27 18.46 -1.09 -4.95
C GLU A 27 17.20 -0.69 -4.20
N PRO A 28 16.84 0.61 -4.19
CA PRO A 28 15.59 1.03 -3.56
C PRO A 28 14.41 0.42 -4.29
N LYS A 29 13.53 -0.22 -3.53
CA LYS A 29 12.34 -0.86 -4.07
C LYS A 29 11.11 -0.28 -3.41
N ASP A 30 9.99 -0.32 -4.13
CA ASP A 30 8.70 0.02 -3.57
C ASP A 30 8.39 -0.93 -2.42
N ARG A 31 7.84 -0.37 -1.36
CA ARG A 31 7.42 -1.17 -0.20
C ARG A 31 5.94 -1.46 -0.33
N ILE A 32 5.58 -2.73 -0.25
CA ILE A 32 4.18 -3.17 -0.35
C ILE A 32 3.77 -3.82 0.96
N GLU A 33 2.66 -3.35 1.53
CA GLU A 33 2.11 -3.93 2.75
C GLU A 33 0.59 -3.89 2.72
N GLN A 34 -0.03 -4.72 3.54
CA GLN A 34 -1.48 -4.71 3.72
C GLN A 34 -1.79 -3.90 4.97
N VAL A 35 -2.70 -2.95 4.85
CA VAL A 35 -3.11 -2.12 5.97
C VAL A 35 -4.63 -2.04 6.02
N THR A 36 -5.15 -1.73 7.20
CA THR A 36 -6.57 -1.46 7.40
C THR A 36 -6.79 0.04 7.35
N LEU A 37 -7.69 0.48 6.49
CA LEU A 37 -8.11 1.88 6.39
C LEU A 37 -9.53 2.03 6.88
N TYR A 38 -9.76 3.07 7.68
CA TYR A 38 -11.09 3.52 8.01
C TYR A 38 -11.46 4.68 7.10
N VAL A 39 -12.69 4.67 6.57
CA VAL A 39 -13.23 5.75 5.77
C VAL A 39 -14.44 6.30 6.50
N SER A 40 -14.44 7.61 6.75
CA SER A 40 -15.53 8.26 7.49
C SER A 40 -16.79 8.40 6.62
N SER A 41 -17.93 8.40 7.29
CA SER A 41 -19.20 8.72 6.62
C SER A 41 -19.30 10.20 6.23
N GLU A 42 -18.46 11.04 6.82
CA GLU A 42 -18.42 12.47 6.52
C GLU A 42 -17.27 12.75 5.55
N THR A 43 -17.47 13.77 4.72
CA THR A 43 -16.45 14.23 3.78
C THR A 43 -15.73 15.44 4.35
N GLY A 44 -14.59 15.77 3.75
CA GLY A 44 -13.83 16.96 4.05
C GLY A 44 -13.45 17.69 2.79
N THR A 45 -12.54 18.64 2.89
CA THR A 45 -11.98 19.34 1.73
C THR A 45 -10.48 19.18 1.71
N TYR A 46 -9.92 19.11 0.50
CA TYR A 46 -8.48 19.05 0.30
C TYR A 46 -8.10 19.95 -0.87
N SER A 47 -6.85 20.38 -0.90
CA SER A 47 -6.33 21.20 -2.01
C SER A 47 -5.43 20.33 -2.88
N PRO A 48 -5.82 20.05 -4.13
CA PRO A 48 -4.95 19.31 -5.03
C PRO A 48 -3.70 20.14 -5.37
N PHE A 49 -2.66 19.46 -5.85
CA PHE A 49 -1.40 20.11 -6.18
C PHE A 49 -1.46 21.07 -7.35
N ALA A 50 -2.53 21.04 -8.15
CA ALA A 50 -2.68 21.96 -9.28
C ALA A 50 -3.02 23.35 -8.76
N PHE A 51 -2.20 24.32 -9.14
CA PHE A 51 -2.32 25.69 -8.62
C PHE A 51 -3.61 26.40 -8.99
N ASP A 52 -4.27 25.99 -10.05
CA ASP A 52 -5.46 26.66 -10.57
C ASP A 52 -6.76 26.03 -10.06
N VAL A 53 -6.67 25.04 -9.21
CA VAL A 53 -7.86 24.31 -8.73
C VAL A 53 -8.09 24.63 -7.27
N GLY A 54 -9.25 25.18 -6.96
CA GLY A 54 -9.62 25.47 -5.59
C GLY A 54 -9.84 24.21 -4.76
N PRO A 55 -10.20 24.37 -3.48
CA PRO A 55 -10.47 23.23 -2.60
C PRO A 55 -11.54 22.31 -3.18
N ARG A 56 -11.34 21.00 -3.04
CA ARG A 56 -12.28 19.98 -3.51
C ARG A 56 -12.77 19.13 -2.37
N GLU A 57 -13.97 18.62 -2.51
CA GLU A 57 -14.49 17.64 -1.58
C GLU A 57 -13.79 16.31 -1.76
N GLY A 58 -13.48 15.65 -0.65
CA GLY A 58 -12.85 14.34 -0.65
C GLY A 58 -13.33 13.52 0.52
N MET A 59 -12.88 12.28 0.56
CA MET A 59 -13.18 11.37 1.65
C MET A 59 -12.12 11.48 2.75
N LEU A 60 -12.55 11.24 3.98
CA LEU A 60 -11.65 11.22 5.14
C LEU A 60 -11.23 9.78 5.40
N ILE A 61 -9.94 9.53 5.37
CA ILE A 61 -9.37 8.20 5.62
C ILE A 61 -8.41 8.25 6.81
N ARG A 62 -8.27 7.10 7.46
CA ARG A 62 -7.34 6.94 8.58
C ARG A 62 -6.84 5.50 8.61
N GLU A 63 -5.52 5.32 8.67
CA GLU A 63 -4.96 4.00 8.85
C GLU A 63 -5.15 3.55 10.30
N LYS A 64 -5.39 2.26 10.48
CA LYS A 64 -5.52 1.66 11.81
C LYS A 64 -4.22 1.89 12.59
N GLY A 65 -4.36 2.39 13.81
CA GLY A 65 -3.21 2.74 14.64
C GLY A 65 -2.78 4.19 14.55
N HIS A 66 -3.32 4.95 13.59
CA HIS A 66 -3.08 6.38 13.48
C HIS A 66 -4.26 7.15 14.05
N SER A 67 -4.02 8.33 14.59
CA SER A 67 -5.08 9.13 15.24
C SER A 67 -5.66 10.19 14.31
N ASP A 68 -4.99 10.54 13.23
CA ASP A 68 -5.36 11.66 12.37
C ASP A 68 -6.11 11.21 11.14
N TRP A 69 -7.21 11.90 10.84
CA TRP A 69 -7.94 11.75 9.59
C TRP A 69 -7.27 12.60 8.52
N ILE A 70 -7.17 12.06 7.31
CA ILE A 70 -6.60 12.74 6.15
C ILE A 70 -7.68 12.81 5.08
N CYS A 71 -7.85 13.99 4.48
CA CYS A 71 -8.77 14.15 3.37
C CYS A 71 -8.05 13.89 2.05
N VAL A 72 -8.60 12.99 1.25
CA VAL A 72 -8.04 12.61 -0.05
C VAL A 72 -9.13 12.56 -1.09
N GLY A 73 -8.75 12.57 -2.37
CA GLY A 73 -9.72 12.47 -3.45
C GLY A 73 -10.48 11.16 -3.44
N PHE A 74 -11.66 11.16 -4.03
CA PHE A 74 -12.50 9.96 -4.06
C PHE A 74 -11.89 8.83 -4.88
N ASP A 75 -10.94 9.12 -5.73
CA ASP A 75 -10.22 8.15 -6.56
C ASP A 75 -8.90 7.69 -5.94
N GLN A 76 -8.59 8.09 -4.73
CA GLN A 76 -7.31 7.80 -4.08
C GLN A 76 -7.10 6.30 -3.82
N ILE A 77 -8.17 5.56 -3.58
CA ILE A 77 -8.10 4.13 -3.37
C ILE A 77 -8.59 3.43 -4.64
N THR A 78 -7.67 2.80 -5.35
CA THR A 78 -7.99 2.09 -6.59
C THR A 78 -8.93 0.93 -6.31
N GLY A 79 -9.99 0.81 -7.08
CA GLY A 79 -10.96 -0.28 -6.92
C GLY A 79 -12.03 -0.03 -5.88
N PHE A 80 -11.99 1.12 -5.19
CA PHE A 80 -12.98 1.48 -4.19
C PHE A 80 -13.84 2.65 -4.68
N THR A 81 -15.14 2.51 -4.52
CA THR A 81 -16.10 3.58 -4.81
C THR A 81 -16.73 4.06 -3.51
N TYR A 82 -16.49 5.31 -3.17
CA TYR A 82 -17.03 5.91 -1.95
C TYR A 82 -18.47 6.35 -2.16
N GLU A 83 -19.32 6.03 -1.18
CA GLU A 83 -20.69 6.56 -1.11
C GLU A 83 -20.83 7.40 0.14
N LYS A 84 -21.20 8.65 -0.05
CA LYS A 84 -21.40 9.60 1.04
C LYS A 84 -22.47 9.10 2.03
N GLY A 85 -22.18 9.22 3.30
CA GLY A 85 -23.08 8.73 4.35
C GLY A 85 -22.78 7.33 4.82
N ASN A 86 -21.86 6.62 4.18
CA ASN A 86 -21.42 5.29 4.62
C ASN A 86 -20.05 5.36 5.25
N GLU A 87 -19.87 4.61 6.32
CA GLU A 87 -18.60 4.40 6.98
C GLU A 87 -18.03 3.05 6.57
N TYR A 88 -16.74 2.99 6.32
CA TYR A 88 -16.10 1.77 5.82
C TYR A 88 -14.90 1.40 6.65
N GLU A 89 -14.66 0.09 6.73
CA GLU A 89 -13.37 -0.46 7.13
C GLU A 89 -12.88 -1.30 5.95
N LEU A 90 -11.72 -0.94 5.42
CA LEU A 90 -11.17 -1.53 4.19
C LEU A 90 -9.86 -2.23 4.48
N LEU A 91 -9.65 -3.37 3.84
CA LEU A 91 -8.32 -3.96 3.73
C LEU A 91 -7.75 -3.53 2.38
N VAL A 92 -6.62 -2.83 2.41
CA VAL A 92 -6.00 -2.28 1.20
C VAL A 92 -4.54 -2.70 1.10
N LYS A 93 -4.07 -2.73 -0.13
CA LYS A 93 -2.64 -2.86 -0.41
C LYS A 93 -2.06 -1.45 -0.45
N LYS A 94 -1.13 -1.18 0.44
CA LYS A 94 -0.42 0.11 0.49
C LYS A 94 0.93 -0.07 -0.18
N THR A 95 1.17 0.70 -1.22
CA THR A 95 2.45 0.73 -1.92
C THR A 95 3.13 2.05 -1.62
N THR A 96 4.30 2.00 -0.99
CA THR A 96 5.12 3.17 -0.77
C THR A 96 6.18 3.19 -1.85
N LEU A 97 6.14 4.22 -2.71
CA LEU A 97 7.01 4.32 -3.86
C LEU A 97 8.42 4.73 -3.43
N ALA A 98 9.44 4.01 -3.93
CA ALA A 98 10.82 4.34 -3.64
C ALA A 98 11.26 5.61 -4.38
N ASN A 99 10.78 5.77 -5.61
CA ASN A 99 11.10 6.92 -6.45
C ASN A 99 9.82 7.52 -7.01
N PRO A 100 9.04 8.25 -6.19
CA PRO A 100 7.78 8.82 -6.66
C PRO A 100 8.02 9.89 -7.72
N PRO A 101 7.08 10.05 -8.68
CA PRO A 101 7.11 11.18 -9.58
C PRO A 101 7.09 12.50 -8.80
N GLN A 102 7.65 13.53 -9.40
CA GLN A 102 7.88 14.82 -8.71
C GLN A 102 6.59 15.43 -8.14
N ASP A 103 5.47 15.27 -8.82
CA ASP A 103 4.20 15.89 -8.43
C ASP A 103 3.19 14.88 -7.87
N ALA A 104 3.62 13.66 -7.53
CA ALA A 104 2.74 12.63 -7.02
C ALA A 104 3.07 12.27 -5.58
N GLU A 105 2.08 11.79 -4.87
CA GLU A 105 2.29 11.27 -3.53
C GLU A 105 3.11 9.97 -3.59
N ASN A 106 3.85 9.72 -2.53
CA ASN A 106 4.70 8.53 -2.47
C ASN A 106 3.95 7.27 -2.05
N VAL A 107 2.65 7.36 -1.79
CA VAL A 107 1.84 6.25 -1.31
C VAL A 107 0.65 6.03 -2.24
N GLU A 108 0.40 4.78 -2.60
CA GLU A 108 -0.76 4.36 -3.37
C GLU A 108 -1.53 3.31 -2.61
N TYR A 109 -2.86 3.39 -2.66
CA TYR A 109 -3.75 2.41 -2.05
C TYR A 109 -4.54 1.69 -3.12
N SER A 110 -4.69 0.38 -2.93
CA SER A 110 -5.51 -0.46 -3.81
C SER A 110 -6.38 -1.36 -2.95
N LEU A 111 -7.68 -1.35 -3.21
CA LEU A 111 -8.63 -2.13 -2.41
C LEU A 111 -8.39 -3.62 -2.59
N ILE A 112 -8.27 -4.33 -1.48
CA ILE A 112 -8.27 -5.80 -1.46
C ILE A 112 -9.69 -6.29 -1.18
N ARG A 113 -10.33 -5.76 -0.12
CA ARG A 113 -11.73 -6.07 0.17
C ARG A 113 -12.32 -5.08 1.16
N ILE A 114 -13.62 -4.98 1.16
CA ILE A 114 -14.37 -4.22 2.17
C ILE A 114 -14.60 -5.15 3.35
N VAL A 115 -14.02 -4.80 4.50
CA VAL A 115 -14.17 -5.60 5.72
C VAL A 115 -15.52 -5.30 6.36
N PHE A 116 -15.90 -4.03 6.37
CA PHE A 116 -17.12 -3.58 7.03
C PHE A 116 -17.64 -2.33 6.34
N GLN A 117 -18.94 -2.22 6.22
CA GLN A 117 -19.62 -1.05 5.67
C GLN A 117 -20.91 -0.83 6.44
N THR A 118 -21.13 0.40 6.89
CA THR A 118 -22.37 0.73 7.56
C THR A 118 -22.83 2.13 7.19
N LYS A 119 -24.13 2.28 7.05
CA LYS A 119 -24.74 3.55 6.74
C LYS A 119 -24.96 4.35 8.02
N LYS A 120 -24.56 5.59 8.01
CA LYS A 120 -24.69 6.50 9.16
C LYS A 120 -25.83 7.47 9.01
#